data_f9c57acaf94fc553e30d687ad1a437cf
#
_entry.id   f9c57acaf94fc553e30d687ad1a437cf
#
_cell.length_a   1.000
_cell.length_b   1.000
_cell.length_c   1.000
_cell.angle_alpha   90.00
_cell.angle_beta   90.00
_cell.angle_gamma   90.00
#
_symmetry.space_group_name_H-M   'P 1'
#
loop_
_entity.id
_entity.type
_entity.pdbx_description
1 polymer ?
#
loop_
_entity_poly.entity_id
_entity_poly.type
_entity_poly.pdbx_seq_one_letter_code
_entity_poly.pdbx_strand_id
1 'polypeptide(L)'
;FERDLPGENKAGLSGQAISRLPLEACQTMNGMWGYKVSDINYKSTDQLIELLVRSAAKGSNLLLNIGPQPNGELPALALERLQDIGRWMKQYGGTIYETTAGDIAEADWGVSTSKGKKTYLHVLKRDAETISFALQSKPKRVIEYVTRQPISYIYNKKTKVFTIHTGKHQDVVDYVI
;
A
#
# COMPACT_ATOMS: atom_id res chain seq x y z
N PHE A 1 -3.79 -15.92 10.72
CA PHE A 1 -2.74 -16.70 10.06
C PHE A 1 -1.60 -15.78 9.69
N GLU A 2 -0.41 -16.12 10.15
CA GLU A 2 0.85 -15.49 9.78
C GLU A 2 1.27 -16.00 8.40
N ARG A 3 1.33 -15.12 7.40
CA ARG A 3 1.65 -15.48 6.02
C ARG A 3 2.27 -14.34 5.25
N ASP A 4 3.00 -14.69 4.19
CA ASP A 4 3.29 -13.76 3.10
C ASP A 4 2.01 -13.32 2.38
N LEU A 5 2.05 -12.18 1.71
CA LEU A 5 0.90 -11.69 0.96
C LEU A 5 0.48 -12.69 -0.13
N PRO A 6 -0.83 -12.87 -0.37
CA PRO A 6 -1.31 -13.69 -1.47
C PRO A 6 -0.67 -13.26 -2.80
N GLY A 7 -0.10 -14.22 -3.52
CA GLY A 7 0.61 -13.97 -4.77
C GLY A 7 2.10 -13.64 -4.63
N GLU A 8 2.61 -13.38 -3.43
CA GLU A 8 4.01 -13.01 -3.21
C GLU A 8 4.82 -14.07 -2.43
N ASN A 9 4.18 -15.15 -2.05
CA ASN A 9 4.78 -16.19 -1.24
C ASN A 9 5.76 -17.06 -2.04
N LYS A 10 7.03 -17.01 -1.68
CA LYS A 10 8.09 -17.83 -2.26
C LYS A 10 8.04 -19.30 -1.85
N ALA A 11 7.28 -19.65 -0.82
CA ALA A 11 7.15 -21.02 -0.29
C ALA A 11 6.04 -21.87 -0.94
N GLY A 12 5.55 -21.49 -2.11
CA GLY A 12 4.59 -22.29 -2.89
C GLY A 12 3.11 -22.00 -2.63
N LEU A 13 2.79 -20.95 -1.87
CA LEU A 13 1.42 -20.48 -1.65
C LEU A 13 1.05 -19.28 -2.55
N SER A 14 1.90 -18.98 -3.53
CA SER A 14 1.66 -17.96 -4.56
C SER A 14 0.39 -18.29 -5.36
N GLY A 15 -0.40 -17.28 -5.68
CA GLY A 15 -1.65 -17.45 -6.45
C GLY A 15 -2.89 -17.77 -5.61
N GLN A 16 -2.79 -17.82 -4.30
CA GLN A 16 -3.97 -17.96 -3.45
C GLN A 16 -4.87 -16.72 -3.52
N ALA A 17 -6.16 -16.95 -3.67
CA ALA A 17 -7.14 -15.87 -3.56
C ALA A 17 -7.20 -15.31 -2.14
N ILE A 18 -7.54 -14.02 -2.02
CA ILE A 18 -7.84 -13.38 -0.74
C ILE A 18 -9.00 -14.14 -0.08
N SER A 19 -8.78 -14.67 1.12
CA SER A 19 -9.79 -15.40 1.87
C SER A 19 -10.55 -14.47 2.82
N ARG A 20 -11.65 -14.99 3.40
CA ARG A 20 -12.40 -14.29 4.45
C ARG A 20 -11.75 -14.41 5.84
N LEU A 21 -10.71 -15.22 5.97
CA LEU A 21 -10.00 -15.37 7.24
C LEU A 21 -9.07 -14.19 7.45
N PRO A 22 -8.89 -13.75 8.71
CA PRO A 22 -7.88 -12.76 9.05
C PRO A 22 -6.50 -13.18 8.51
N LEU A 23 -5.83 -12.27 7.84
CA LEU A 23 -4.52 -12.46 7.26
C LEU A 23 -3.54 -11.47 7.87
N GLU A 24 -2.34 -11.93 8.21
CA GLU A 24 -1.24 -11.10 8.67
C GLU A 24 0.02 -11.46 7.90
N ALA A 25 0.62 -10.45 7.29
CA ALA A 25 1.90 -10.58 6.62
C ALA A 25 3.02 -10.16 7.58
N CYS A 26 3.93 -11.07 7.89
CA CYS A 26 5.05 -10.81 8.76
C CYS A 26 6.30 -10.49 7.94
N GLN A 27 6.84 -9.29 8.15
CA GLN A 27 8.01 -8.80 7.44
C GLN A 27 9.00 -8.19 8.43
N THR A 28 10.29 -8.34 8.16
CA THR A 28 11.31 -7.62 8.92
C THR A 28 11.76 -6.36 8.19
N MET A 29 12.12 -5.32 8.96
CA MET A 29 12.57 -4.05 8.41
C MET A 29 13.92 -4.15 7.68
N ASN A 30 14.74 -5.10 8.06
CA ASN A 30 16.07 -5.41 7.49
C ASN A 30 16.15 -6.89 7.05
N GLY A 31 17.34 -7.48 7.01
CA GLY A 31 17.55 -8.86 6.55
C GLY A 31 17.29 -9.94 7.61
N MET A 32 17.31 -9.56 8.89
CA MET A 32 17.24 -10.52 10.02
C MET A 32 16.08 -10.20 10.95
N TRP A 33 15.48 -11.25 11.52
CA TRP A 33 14.44 -11.11 12.54
C TRP A 33 14.98 -10.57 13.86
N GLY A 34 16.14 -11.03 14.28
CA GLY A 34 16.84 -10.53 15.44
C GLY A 34 17.87 -9.46 15.10
N TYR A 35 18.42 -8.81 16.15
CA TYR A 35 19.49 -7.84 15.98
C TYR A 35 20.78 -8.50 15.52
N LYS A 36 21.41 -7.88 14.51
CA LYS A 36 22.75 -8.25 14.04
C LYS A 36 23.49 -6.98 13.64
N VAL A 37 24.63 -6.71 14.28
CA VAL A 37 25.46 -5.50 14.06
C VAL A 37 25.80 -5.29 12.59
N SER A 38 26.08 -6.36 11.85
CA SER A 38 26.46 -6.27 10.43
C SER A 38 25.28 -6.17 9.47
N ASP A 39 24.03 -6.28 9.95
CA ASP A 39 22.83 -6.16 9.09
C ASP A 39 22.34 -4.71 9.06
N ILE A 40 22.95 -3.95 8.18
CA ILE A 40 22.66 -2.53 7.95
C ILE A 40 21.71 -2.31 6.75
N ASN A 41 21.26 -3.38 6.09
CA ASN A 41 20.43 -3.33 4.90
C ASN A 41 18.96 -3.15 5.25
N TYR A 42 18.61 -1.96 5.73
CA TYR A 42 17.21 -1.60 6.01
C TYR A 42 16.44 -1.27 4.73
N LYS A 43 15.20 -1.74 4.67
CA LYS A 43 14.28 -1.27 3.64
C LYS A 43 14.15 0.25 3.72
N SER A 44 14.02 0.91 2.58
CA SER A 44 13.74 2.35 2.56
C SER A 44 12.34 2.64 3.12
N THR A 45 12.11 3.88 3.52
CA THR A 45 10.76 4.34 3.93
C THR A 45 9.73 4.05 2.84
N ASP A 46 10.07 4.30 1.58
CA ASP A 46 9.20 4.06 0.43
C ASP A 46 8.81 2.58 0.29
N GLN A 47 9.80 1.69 0.41
CA GLN A 47 9.56 0.24 0.37
C GLN A 47 8.65 -0.23 1.51
N LEU A 48 8.79 0.36 2.70
CA LEU A 48 7.98 0.01 3.86
C LEU A 48 6.55 0.54 3.74
N ILE A 49 6.37 1.74 3.22
CA ILE A 49 5.04 2.31 2.91
C ILE A 49 4.36 1.48 1.82
N GLU A 50 5.07 1.17 0.74
CA GLU A 50 4.53 0.32 -0.33
C GLU A 50 4.11 -1.06 0.19
N LEU A 51 4.92 -1.67 1.05
CA LEU A 51 4.60 -2.95 1.69
C LEU A 51 3.33 -2.87 2.53
N LEU A 52 3.16 -1.80 3.32
CA LEU A 52 1.96 -1.56 4.12
C LEU A 52 0.71 -1.39 3.24
N VAL A 53 0.81 -0.56 2.20
CA VAL A 53 -0.28 -0.30 1.25
C VAL A 53 -0.70 -1.58 0.52
N ARG A 54 0.26 -2.37 0.02
CA ARG A 54 -0.03 -3.65 -0.65
C ARG A 54 -0.64 -4.67 0.32
N SER A 55 -0.18 -4.71 1.57
CA SER A 55 -0.79 -5.55 2.60
C SER A 55 -2.26 -5.19 2.82
N ALA A 56 -2.54 -3.92 3.04
CA ALA A 56 -3.92 -3.44 3.22
C ALA A 56 -4.80 -3.72 1.99
N ALA A 57 -4.28 -3.51 0.78
CA ALA A 57 -4.99 -3.78 -0.48
C ALA A 57 -5.37 -5.27 -0.66
N LYS A 58 -4.65 -6.17 -0.01
CA LYS A 58 -4.95 -7.61 0.01
C LYS A 58 -5.75 -8.04 1.26
N GLY A 59 -6.21 -7.07 2.06
CA GLY A 59 -6.96 -7.34 3.28
C GLY A 59 -6.13 -7.99 4.38
N SER A 60 -4.82 -7.76 4.37
CA SER A 60 -3.86 -8.28 5.33
C SER A 60 -3.42 -7.20 6.31
N ASN A 61 -3.26 -7.55 7.58
CA ASN A 61 -2.46 -6.76 8.51
C ASN A 61 -0.97 -6.91 8.18
N LEU A 62 -0.19 -5.89 8.46
CA LEU A 62 1.26 -5.96 8.41
C LEU A 62 1.84 -5.98 9.82
N LEU A 63 2.56 -7.05 10.15
CA LEU A 63 3.45 -7.11 11.30
C LEU A 63 4.87 -6.80 10.83
N LEU A 64 5.35 -5.61 11.18
CA LEU A 64 6.69 -5.16 10.83
C LEU A 64 7.64 -5.39 12.00
N ASN A 65 8.53 -6.37 11.86
CA ASN A 65 9.49 -6.73 12.89
C ASN A 65 10.73 -5.83 12.88
N ILE A 66 11.22 -5.54 14.08
CA ILE A 66 12.48 -4.84 14.32
C ILE A 66 13.24 -5.61 15.43
N GLY A 67 14.50 -6.00 15.19
CA GLY A 67 15.34 -6.61 16.21
C GLY A 67 15.92 -5.55 17.15
N PRO A 68 15.60 -5.54 18.47
CA PRO A 68 16.16 -4.59 19.41
C PRO A 68 17.64 -4.89 19.66
N GLN A 69 18.41 -3.86 19.99
CA GLN A 69 19.81 -3.96 20.40
C GLN A 69 19.94 -4.68 21.77
N PRO A 70 21.14 -5.17 22.14
CA PRO A 70 21.33 -5.87 23.42
C PRO A 70 21.00 -5.04 24.67
N ASN A 71 21.03 -3.70 24.56
CA ASN A 71 20.62 -2.79 25.62
C ASN A 71 19.10 -2.54 25.68
N GLY A 72 18.33 -3.18 24.80
CA GLY A 72 16.87 -3.05 24.69
C GLY A 72 16.40 -1.86 23.84
N GLU A 73 17.28 -1.02 23.32
CA GLU A 73 16.92 0.09 22.46
C GLU A 73 16.70 -0.37 21.01
N LEU A 74 15.90 0.37 20.27
CA LEU A 74 15.76 0.16 18.83
C LEU A 74 16.93 0.80 18.07
N PRO A 75 17.42 0.16 16.98
CA PRO A 75 18.44 0.76 16.12
C PRO A 75 17.99 2.11 15.55
N ALA A 76 18.93 3.08 15.47
CA ALA A 76 18.62 4.45 15.03
C ALA A 76 17.94 4.51 13.65
N LEU A 77 18.40 3.69 12.69
CA LEU A 77 17.77 3.59 11.35
C LEU A 77 16.33 3.07 11.42
N ALA A 78 16.07 2.13 12.34
CA ALA A 78 14.70 1.63 12.52
C ALA A 78 13.77 2.70 13.08
N LEU A 79 14.26 3.47 14.05
CA LEU A 79 13.50 4.61 14.62
C LEU A 79 13.21 5.67 13.57
N GLU A 80 14.19 6.02 12.74
CA GLU A 80 14.01 6.96 11.61
C GLU A 80 12.91 6.47 10.67
N ARG A 81 12.96 5.21 10.23
CA ARG A 81 11.94 4.62 9.34
C ARG A 81 10.55 4.62 9.97
N LEU A 82 10.44 4.29 11.27
CA LEU A 82 9.15 4.34 11.99
C LEU A 82 8.59 5.75 12.07
N GLN A 83 9.45 6.75 12.29
CA GLN A 83 9.00 8.15 12.32
C GLN A 83 8.51 8.61 10.94
N ASP A 84 9.20 8.22 9.87
CA ASP A 84 8.78 8.52 8.50
C ASP A 84 7.43 7.88 8.16
N ILE A 85 7.28 6.59 8.44
CA ILE A 85 6.01 5.87 8.29
C ILE A 85 4.92 6.55 9.14
N GLY A 86 5.25 6.94 10.36
CA GLY A 86 4.32 7.65 11.25
C GLY A 86 3.84 8.98 10.66
N ARG A 87 4.74 9.75 10.02
CA ARG A 87 4.36 10.99 9.31
C ARG A 87 3.43 10.70 8.13
N TRP A 88 3.73 9.69 7.34
CA TRP A 88 2.88 9.24 6.24
C TRP A 88 1.51 8.78 6.75
N MET A 89 1.47 7.93 7.79
CA MET A 89 0.23 7.44 8.40
C MET A 89 -0.63 8.55 8.98
N LYS A 90 -0.03 9.61 9.53
CA LYS A 90 -0.78 10.78 10.00
C LYS A 90 -1.59 11.44 8.88
N GLN A 91 -1.09 11.41 7.66
CA GLN A 91 -1.73 12.00 6.49
C GLN A 91 -2.68 11.03 5.79
N TYR A 92 -2.23 9.78 5.57
CA TYR A 92 -2.90 8.80 4.73
C TYR A 92 -3.56 7.65 5.48
N GLY A 93 -3.40 7.56 6.80
CA GLY A 93 -3.90 6.42 7.60
C GLY A 93 -5.39 6.12 7.43
N GLY A 94 -6.20 7.12 7.07
CA GLY A 94 -7.61 6.93 6.76
C GLY A 94 -7.88 6.08 5.50
N THR A 95 -6.87 5.85 4.66
CA THR A 95 -6.92 4.97 3.48
C THR A 95 -6.43 3.55 3.77
N ILE A 96 -5.96 3.31 5.00
CA ILE A 96 -5.43 2.04 5.50
C ILE A 96 -6.30 1.49 6.63
N TYR A 97 -6.54 2.30 7.67
CA TYR A 97 -7.31 1.85 8.83
C TYR A 97 -8.78 1.58 8.51
N GLU A 98 -9.28 0.44 9.01
CA GLU A 98 -10.66 0.00 8.83
C GLU A 98 -11.06 -0.17 7.36
N THR A 99 -10.10 -0.45 6.49
CA THR A 99 -10.34 -0.78 5.09
C THR A 99 -10.40 -2.29 4.88
N THR A 100 -10.96 -2.67 3.76
CA THR A 100 -10.91 -4.03 3.21
C THR A 100 -10.05 -4.03 1.96
N ALA A 101 -9.75 -5.21 1.43
CA ALA A 101 -9.19 -5.34 0.09
C ALA A 101 -10.00 -4.50 -0.91
N GLY A 102 -9.29 -3.86 -1.84
CA GLY A 102 -9.92 -2.97 -2.81
C GLY A 102 -10.72 -3.71 -3.88
N ASP A 103 -11.74 -3.03 -4.41
CA ASP A 103 -12.59 -3.56 -5.47
C ASP A 103 -11.94 -3.46 -6.87
N ILE A 104 -10.86 -2.68 -6.99
CA ILE A 104 -10.10 -2.52 -8.24
C ILE A 104 -8.89 -3.45 -8.17
N ALA A 105 -8.76 -4.30 -9.20
CA ALA A 105 -7.65 -5.24 -9.28
C ALA A 105 -6.30 -4.51 -9.31
N GLU A 106 -5.30 -5.14 -8.70
CA GLU A 106 -3.91 -4.70 -8.76
C GLU A 106 -3.44 -4.61 -10.22
N ALA A 107 -2.73 -3.55 -10.53
CA ALA A 107 -2.16 -3.28 -11.85
C ALA A 107 -0.74 -2.69 -11.72
N ASP A 108 -0.09 -2.44 -12.85
CA ASP A 108 1.26 -1.88 -12.89
C ASP A 108 1.37 -0.49 -12.26
N TRP A 109 0.27 0.26 -12.17
CA TRP A 109 0.23 1.57 -11.52
C TRP A 109 0.11 1.49 -10.00
N GLY A 110 -0.43 0.39 -9.42
CA GLY A 110 -0.62 0.25 -7.98
C GLY A 110 -1.80 -0.63 -7.59
N VAL A 111 -2.39 -0.32 -6.46
CA VAL A 111 -3.42 -1.13 -5.78
C VAL A 111 -4.58 -0.28 -5.29
N SER A 112 -5.61 -0.92 -4.73
CA SER A 112 -6.74 -0.20 -4.11
C SER A 112 -7.11 -0.77 -2.74
N THR A 113 -7.67 0.09 -1.89
CA THR A 113 -8.35 -0.28 -0.64
C THR A 113 -9.78 0.26 -0.66
N SER A 114 -10.69 -0.35 0.10
CA SER A 114 -12.10 0.05 0.15
C SER A 114 -12.58 0.28 1.59
N LYS A 115 -13.40 1.32 1.77
CA LYS A 115 -14.07 1.62 3.05
C LYS A 115 -15.50 2.07 2.82
N GLY A 116 -16.45 1.20 3.09
CA GLY A 116 -17.88 1.46 2.82
C GLY A 116 -18.14 1.70 1.33
N LYS A 117 -18.52 2.92 0.94
CA LYS A 117 -18.78 3.29 -0.47
C LYS A 117 -17.63 4.02 -1.12
N LYS A 118 -16.47 4.04 -0.50
CA LYS A 118 -15.27 4.70 -0.99
C LYS A 118 -14.25 3.65 -1.40
N THR A 119 -13.62 3.88 -2.53
CA THR A 119 -12.43 3.15 -2.98
C THR A 119 -11.29 4.14 -3.04
N TYR A 120 -10.18 3.79 -2.44
CA TYR A 120 -8.94 4.56 -2.49
C TYR A 120 -8.01 3.88 -3.48
N LEU A 121 -7.52 4.64 -4.46
CA LEU A 121 -6.54 4.17 -5.43
C LEU A 121 -5.17 4.64 -4.97
N HIS A 122 -4.29 3.70 -4.71
CA HIS A 122 -2.92 3.93 -4.31
C HIS A 122 -2.03 3.83 -5.55
N VAL A 123 -1.65 4.97 -6.11
CA VAL A 123 -0.80 5.04 -7.30
C VAL A 123 0.66 5.01 -6.86
N LEU A 124 1.26 3.83 -6.90
CA LEU A 124 2.62 3.56 -6.44
C LEU A 124 3.67 3.79 -7.54
N LYS A 125 3.24 3.77 -8.81
CA LYS A 125 4.09 4.07 -9.96
C LYS A 125 4.21 5.58 -10.15
N ARG A 126 5.31 6.15 -9.70
CA ARG A 126 5.55 7.60 -9.62
C ARG A 126 5.49 8.37 -10.95
N ASP A 127 5.77 7.69 -12.06
CA ASP A 127 5.74 8.24 -13.42
C ASP A 127 4.41 7.99 -14.16
N ALA A 128 3.42 7.41 -13.49
CA ALA A 128 2.11 7.18 -14.07
C ALA A 128 1.28 8.46 -14.12
N GLU A 129 1.34 9.19 -15.22
CA GLU A 129 0.52 10.41 -15.45
C GLU A 129 -0.93 10.08 -15.80
N THR A 130 -1.21 8.83 -16.12
CA THR A 130 -2.56 8.33 -16.45
C THR A 130 -2.68 6.88 -16.04
N ILE A 131 -3.78 6.53 -15.37
CA ILE A 131 -4.11 5.16 -15.02
C ILE A 131 -5.47 4.76 -15.59
N SER A 132 -5.61 3.50 -15.99
CA SER A 132 -6.85 2.98 -16.54
C SER A 132 -7.18 1.60 -15.98
N PHE A 133 -8.47 1.37 -15.73
CA PHE A 133 -8.96 0.08 -15.24
C PHE A 133 -10.44 -0.10 -15.57
N ALA A 134 -10.94 -1.34 -15.41
CA ALA A 134 -12.35 -1.63 -15.59
C ALA A 134 -13.17 -1.17 -14.37
N LEU A 135 -14.28 -0.47 -14.61
CA LEU A 135 -15.20 -0.04 -13.56
C LEU A 135 -16.65 -0.21 -14.03
N GLN A 136 -17.47 -0.94 -13.28
CA GLN A 136 -18.83 -1.28 -13.68
C GLN A 136 -19.77 -0.08 -13.79
N SER A 137 -19.57 0.94 -12.95
CA SER A 137 -20.39 2.14 -12.89
C SER A 137 -19.54 3.40 -12.73
N LYS A 138 -20.04 4.51 -13.30
CA LYS A 138 -19.39 5.82 -13.15
C LYS A 138 -19.40 6.25 -11.67
N PRO A 139 -18.25 6.65 -11.08
CA PRO A 139 -18.22 7.16 -9.73
C PRO A 139 -18.92 8.51 -9.62
N LYS A 140 -19.48 8.82 -8.46
CA LYS A 140 -20.11 10.13 -8.20
C LYS A 140 -19.08 11.26 -8.10
N ARG A 141 -17.91 10.96 -7.58
CA ARG A 141 -16.85 11.94 -7.33
C ARG A 141 -15.50 11.25 -7.38
N VAL A 142 -14.52 11.94 -7.95
CA VAL A 142 -13.10 11.54 -7.98
C VAL A 142 -12.29 12.74 -7.52
N ILE A 143 -11.48 12.53 -6.49
CA ILE A 143 -10.69 13.59 -5.85
C ILE A 143 -9.32 13.07 -5.44
N GLU A 144 -8.34 13.93 -5.42
CA GLU A 144 -7.09 13.68 -4.73
C GLU A 144 -7.32 13.67 -3.21
N TYR A 145 -6.72 12.70 -2.52
CA TYR A 145 -7.05 12.42 -1.12
C TYR A 145 -6.67 13.55 -0.16
N VAL A 146 -5.48 14.15 -0.32
CA VAL A 146 -4.95 15.16 0.60
C VAL A 146 -5.53 16.54 0.32
N THR A 147 -5.44 16.99 -0.92
CA THR A 147 -5.87 18.35 -1.32
C THR A 147 -7.38 18.48 -1.46
N ARG A 148 -8.08 17.34 -1.58
CA ARG A 148 -9.54 17.26 -1.84
C ARG A 148 -9.94 17.88 -3.19
N GLN A 149 -8.98 18.17 -4.05
CA GLN A 149 -9.26 18.73 -5.37
C GLN A 149 -9.84 17.67 -6.31
N PRO A 150 -10.79 18.05 -7.18
CA PRO A 150 -11.29 17.16 -8.22
C PRO A 150 -10.19 16.75 -9.18
N ILE A 151 -10.20 15.48 -9.58
CA ILE A 151 -9.31 14.94 -10.60
C ILE A 151 -10.09 14.69 -11.89
N SER A 152 -9.50 15.04 -13.02
CA SER A 152 -10.10 14.80 -14.32
C SER A 152 -10.06 13.32 -14.69
N TYR A 153 -11.16 12.83 -15.25
CA TYR A 153 -11.29 11.45 -15.67
C TYR A 153 -12.20 11.28 -16.87
N ILE A 154 -12.06 10.16 -17.55
CA ILE A 154 -12.93 9.72 -18.66
C ILE A 154 -13.55 8.37 -18.26
N TYR A 155 -14.85 8.22 -18.48
CA TYR A 155 -15.55 6.95 -18.30
C TYR A 155 -16.27 6.54 -19.59
N ASN A 156 -15.84 5.46 -20.19
CA ASN A 156 -16.47 4.86 -21.34
C ASN A 156 -17.56 3.86 -20.91
N LYS A 157 -18.82 4.24 -21.07
CA LYS A 157 -19.97 3.39 -20.67
C LYS A 157 -20.06 2.07 -21.46
N LYS A 158 -19.59 2.03 -22.71
CA LYS A 158 -19.67 0.84 -23.55
C LYS A 158 -18.59 -0.18 -23.17
N THR A 159 -17.34 0.27 -23.03
CA THR A 159 -16.22 -0.60 -22.70
C THR A 159 -16.02 -0.79 -21.20
N LYS A 160 -16.72 -0.02 -20.35
CA LYS A 160 -16.53 0.01 -18.90
C LYS A 160 -15.12 0.41 -18.46
N VAL A 161 -14.36 1.05 -19.31
CA VAL A 161 -13.02 1.56 -18.99
C VAL A 161 -13.13 2.92 -18.32
N PHE A 162 -12.45 3.06 -17.21
CA PHE A 162 -12.29 4.29 -16.45
C PHE A 162 -10.83 4.73 -16.52
N THR A 163 -10.59 5.96 -16.91
CA THR A 163 -9.26 6.55 -17.08
C THR A 163 -9.15 7.81 -16.24
N ILE A 164 -8.12 7.91 -15.41
CA ILE A 164 -7.83 9.05 -14.55
C ILE A 164 -6.53 9.69 -15.02
N HIS A 165 -6.50 11.01 -15.10
CA HIS A 165 -5.29 11.79 -15.34
C HIS A 165 -4.73 12.20 -13.98
N THR A 166 -3.71 11.47 -13.51
CA THR A 166 -3.08 11.65 -12.19
C THR A 166 -2.14 12.86 -12.17
N GLY A 167 -1.62 13.23 -13.35
CA GLY A 167 -0.58 14.26 -13.45
C GLY A 167 0.78 13.79 -12.92
N LYS A 168 1.70 14.71 -12.77
CA LYS A 168 3.04 14.43 -12.23
C LYS A 168 2.98 14.35 -10.70
N HIS A 169 3.45 13.24 -10.12
CA HIS A 169 3.49 12.99 -8.68
C HIS A 169 4.77 12.26 -8.25
N GLN A 170 5.89 12.55 -8.95
CA GLN A 170 7.16 11.83 -8.77
C GLN A 170 7.77 11.92 -7.37
N ASP A 171 7.44 12.98 -6.62
CA ASP A 171 7.95 13.21 -5.26
C ASP A 171 7.12 12.53 -4.17
N VAL A 172 6.04 11.83 -4.54
CA VAL A 172 5.14 11.18 -3.60
C VAL A 172 5.27 9.66 -3.72
N VAL A 173 5.48 8.99 -2.58
CA VAL A 173 5.61 7.50 -2.52
C VAL A 173 4.32 6.82 -2.93
N ASP A 174 3.19 7.36 -2.47
CA ASP A 174 1.86 6.85 -2.70
C ASP A 174 0.92 8.04 -2.99
N TYR A 175 0.54 8.19 -4.25
CA TYR A 175 -0.41 9.20 -4.66
C TYR A 175 -1.83 8.63 -4.56
N VAL A 176 -2.63 9.16 -3.63
CA VAL A 176 -3.94 8.59 -3.31
C VAL A 176 -5.10 9.40 -3.88
N ILE A 177 -5.98 8.67 -4.54
CA ILE A 177 -7.21 9.18 -5.15
C ILE A 177 -8.43 8.54 -4.50
#